data_33cbe66cdc3cd475ea78a8f16d6a5235
#
_entry.id   33cbe66cdc3cd475ea78a8f16d6a5235
#
_cell.length_a   1.000
_cell.length_b   1.000
_cell.length_c   1.000
_cell.angle_alpha   90.00
_cell.angle_beta   90.00
_cell.angle_gamma   90.00
#
_symmetry.space_group_name_H-M   'P 1'
#
loop_
_entity.id
_entity.type
_entity.pdbx_description
1 polymer ?
#
loop_
_entity_poly.entity_id
_entity_poly.type
_entity_poly.pdbx_seq_one_letter_code
_entity_poly.pdbx_strand_id
1 'polypeptide(L)' 'MTATTIDTARITPAALKSADAALYLGLASKTLANYRLAGIGPRYVRTSGSSRSGVLYRVTDLDAWLEENLVEG' A
#
# COMPACT_ATOMS: atom_id res chain seq x y z
N MET A 1 10.98 -23.95 -18.50
CA MET A 1 11.01 -23.37 -18.11
C MET A 1 11.07 -23.32 -17.18
N THR A 2 11.30 -23.39 -16.94
CA THR A 2 11.51 -23.23 -16.10
C THR A 2 11.20 -22.36 -15.47
N ALA A 3 10.94 -21.83 -15.87
CA ALA A 3 10.67 -20.79 -15.35
C ALA A 3 9.62 -20.67 -14.50
N THR A 4 9.20 -21.58 -14.05
CA THR A 4 8.14 -21.55 -13.11
C THR A 4 8.59 -21.13 -11.75
N THR A 5 9.87 -21.15 -11.54
CA THR A 5 10.40 -20.71 -10.24
C THR A 5 10.39 -19.20 -10.20
N ILE A 6 9.68 -18.66 -9.25
CA ILE A 6 9.65 -17.21 -9.07
C ILE A 6 10.63 -16.84 -7.97
N ASP A 7 11.57 -16.00 -8.33
CA ASP A 7 12.52 -15.47 -7.37
C ASP A 7 11.91 -14.20 -6.80
N THR A 8 11.31 -14.31 -5.63
CA THR A 8 10.62 -13.18 -5.02
C THR A 8 11.55 -12.03 -4.70
N ALA A 9 12.84 -12.30 -4.58
CA ALA A 9 13.81 -11.22 -4.33
C ALA A 9 13.95 -10.30 -5.52
N ARG A 10 13.55 -10.77 -6.71
CA ARG A 10 13.66 -9.97 -7.93
C ARG A 10 12.36 -9.29 -8.31
N ILE A 11 11.30 -9.58 -7.59
CA ILE A 11 9.99 -9.05 -7.94
C ILE A 11 9.75 -7.80 -7.12
N THR A 12 9.41 -6.73 -7.81
CA THR A 12 8.98 -5.51 -7.14
C THR A 12 7.47 -5.54 -7.07
N PRO A 13 6.90 -5.64 -5.88
CA PRO A 13 5.44 -5.72 -5.77
C PRO A 13 4.79 -4.46 -6.31
N ALA A 14 3.72 -4.63 -7.06
CA ALA A 14 2.91 -3.52 -7.52
C ALA A 14 1.98 -3.03 -6.41
N ALA A 15 1.74 -3.86 -5.41
CA ALA A 15 0.89 -3.52 -4.30
C ALA A 15 1.47 -4.10 -3.02
N LEU A 16 1.19 -3.44 -1.92
CA LEU A 16 1.74 -3.79 -0.61
C LEU A 16 0.62 -3.97 0.38
N LYS A 17 0.82 -4.89 1.31
CA LYS A 17 -0.08 -5.02 2.43
C LYS A 17 0.00 -3.76 3.29
N SER A 18 -1.02 -3.55 4.13
CA SER A 18 -1.13 -2.33 4.91
C SER A 18 0.12 -2.02 5.73
N ALA A 19 0.69 -3.02 6.39
CA ALA A 19 1.87 -2.79 7.23
C ALA A 19 3.07 -2.33 6.38
N ASP A 20 3.26 -2.97 5.23
CA ASP A 20 4.36 -2.61 4.35
C ASP A 20 4.13 -1.27 3.69
N ALA A 21 2.87 -0.97 3.37
CA ALA A 21 2.53 0.34 2.81
C ALA A 21 2.83 1.45 3.81
N ALA A 22 2.55 1.21 5.08
CA ALA A 22 2.87 2.19 6.11
C ALA A 22 4.37 2.44 6.18
N LEU A 23 5.16 1.36 6.13
CA LEU A 23 6.61 1.49 6.10
C LEU A 23 7.07 2.29 4.88
N TYR A 24 6.47 2.00 3.73
CA TYR A 24 6.80 2.71 2.50
C TYR A 24 6.56 4.21 2.64
N LEU A 25 5.48 4.55 3.32
CA LEU A 25 5.11 5.97 3.51
C LEU A 25 5.82 6.62 4.68
N GLY A 26 6.50 5.84 5.50
CA GLY A 26 7.13 6.37 6.70
C GLY A 26 6.14 6.64 7.83
N LEU A 27 5.03 5.91 7.83
CA LEU A 27 3.99 6.08 8.85
C LEU A 27 3.89 4.85 9.72
N ALA A 28 3.32 5.02 10.90
CA ALA A 28 2.98 3.88 11.74
C ALA A 28 1.80 3.15 11.10
N SER A 29 1.76 1.83 11.26
CA SER A 29 0.66 1.02 10.76
C SER A 29 -0.69 1.53 11.24
N LYS A 30 -0.74 1.90 12.51
CA LYS A 30 -1.99 2.39 13.11
C LYS A 30 -2.43 3.69 12.46
N THR A 31 -1.49 4.55 12.15
CA THR A 31 -1.80 5.83 11.50
C THR A 31 -2.43 5.60 10.14
N LEU A 32 -1.84 4.70 9.35
CA LEU A 32 -2.39 4.40 8.03
C LEU A 32 -3.77 3.78 8.14
N ALA A 33 -3.96 2.87 9.10
CA ALA A 33 -5.27 2.26 9.31
C ALA A 33 -6.31 3.30 9.71
N ASN A 34 -5.92 4.25 10.57
CA ASN A 34 -6.82 5.32 10.97
C ASN A 34 -7.21 6.21 9.79
N TYR A 35 -6.27 6.49 8.92
CA TYR A 35 -6.56 7.26 7.70
C TYR A 35 -7.60 6.53 6.86
N ARG A 36 -7.42 5.21 6.69
CA ARG A 36 -8.36 4.42 5.91
C ARG A 36 -9.76 4.47 6.50
N LEU A 37 -9.86 4.33 7.83
CA LEU A 37 -11.15 4.37 8.50
C LEU A 37 -11.80 5.74 8.40
N ALA A 38 -10.99 6.78 8.38
CA ALA A 38 -11.49 8.15 8.28
C ALA A 38 -11.82 8.55 6.83
N GLY A 39 -11.52 7.68 5.88
CA GLY A 39 -11.78 8.00 4.48
C GLY A 39 -10.77 8.95 3.87
N ILE A 40 -9.61 9.05 4.47
CA ILE A 40 -8.52 9.88 3.96
C ILE A 40 -7.31 8.98 3.70
N GLY A 41 -6.24 9.55 3.22
CA GLY A 41 -5.04 8.78 2.92
C GLY A 41 -5.06 8.22 1.51
N PRO A 42 -4.11 7.34 1.19
CA PRO A 42 -4.01 6.82 -0.17
C PRO A 42 -5.17 5.89 -0.52
N ARG A 43 -5.42 5.77 -1.80
CA ARG A 43 -6.40 4.81 -2.30
C ARG A 43 -5.89 3.41 -2.03
N TYR A 44 -6.81 2.49 -1.89
CA TYR A 44 -6.46 1.10 -1.62
C TYR A 44 -7.39 0.16 -2.36
N VAL A 45 -6.98 -1.09 -2.44
CA VAL A 45 -7.73 -2.14 -3.10
C VAL A 45 -8.21 -3.12 -2.03
N ARG A 46 -9.48 -3.50 -2.12
CA ARG A 46 -10.01 -4.51 -1.25
C ARG A 46 -10.05 -5.83 -2.02
N THR A 47 -9.30 -6.80 -1.54
CA THR A 47 -9.13 -8.05 -2.27
C THR A 47 -10.09 -9.14 -1.84
N SER A 48 -10.87 -8.91 -0.79
CA SER A 48 -11.86 -9.87 -0.34
C SER A 48 -13.07 -9.13 0.16
N GLY A 49 -14.16 -9.86 0.40
CA GLY A 49 -15.35 -9.25 0.94
C GLY A 49 -15.28 -8.97 2.44
N SER A 50 -14.21 -9.41 3.08
CA SER A 50 -14.06 -9.22 4.51
C SER A 50 -13.45 -7.86 4.80
N SER A 51 -14.00 -7.16 5.76
CA SER A 51 -13.43 -5.88 6.18
C SER A 51 -12.19 -6.06 7.03
N ARG A 52 -11.88 -7.30 7.43
CA ARG A 52 -10.77 -7.56 8.34
C ARG A 52 -9.47 -7.85 7.65
N SER A 53 -9.53 -8.10 6.35
CA SER A 53 -8.34 -8.49 5.62
C SER A 53 -8.51 -8.11 4.17
N GLY A 54 -7.48 -8.40 3.38
CA GLY A 54 -7.59 -8.21 1.95
C GLY A 54 -7.43 -6.77 1.51
N VAL A 55 -6.71 -5.96 2.26
CA VAL A 55 -6.42 -4.59 1.86
C VAL A 55 -5.00 -4.54 1.29
N LEU A 56 -4.90 -4.02 0.08
CA LEU A 56 -3.62 -3.78 -0.56
C LEU A 56 -3.57 -2.33 -1.02
N TYR A 57 -2.37 -1.76 -0.98
CA TYR A 57 -2.14 -0.41 -1.48
C TYR A 57 -1.23 -0.52 -2.69
N ARG A 58 -1.69 -0.03 -3.84
CA ARG A 58 -0.83 -0.01 -5.02
C ARG A 58 0.26 1.02 -4.81
N VAL A 59 1.47 0.67 -5.20
CA VAL A 59 2.60 1.59 -5.04
C VAL A 59 2.34 2.89 -5.79
N THR A 60 1.72 2.81 -6.95
CA THR A 60 1.40 4.02 -7.72
C THR A 60 0.45 4.93 -6.97
N ASP A 61 -0.49 4.36 -6.22
CA ASP A 61 -1.41 5.17 -5.42
C ASP A 61 -0.72 5.77 -4.21
N LEU A 62 0.23 5.05 -3.63
CA LEU A 62 1.02 5.58 -2.53
C LEU A 62 1.86 6.77 -2.99
N ASP A 63 2.50 6.61 -4.13
CA ASP A 63 3.31 7.68 -4.71
C ASP A 63 2.45 8.90 -5.05
N ALA A 64 1.27 8.65 -5.62
CA ALA A 64 0.36 9.73 -5.97
C ALA A 64 -0.11 10.50 -4.73
N TRP A 65 -0.40 9.77 -3.67
CA TRP A 65 -0.83 10.40 -2.43
C TRP A 65 0.28 11.27 -1.84
N LEU A 66 1.51 10.78 -1.88
CA LEU A 66 2.64 11.57 -1.40
C LEU A 66 2.78 12.84 -2.21
N GLU A 67 2.60 12.72 -3.53
CA GLU A 67 2.71 13.86 -4.42
C GLU A 67 1.62 14.90 -4.14
N GLU A 68 0.40 14.41 -3.91
CA GLU A 68 -0.74 15.27 -3.65
C GLU A 68 -0.61 16.03 -2.35
N ASN A 69 0.15 15.48 -1.41
CA ASN A 69 0.31 16.08 -0.10
C ASN A 69 1.65 16.76 0.07
N LEU A 70 2.37 16.91 -1.02
CA LEU A 70 3.65 17.60 -1.00
C LEU A 70 3.44 19.07 -0.65
N VAL A 71 4.17 19.52 0.33
CA VAL A 71 4.13 20.92 0.72
C VAL A 71 5.42 21.56 0.23
N GLU A 72 5.27 22.57 -0.63
CA GLU A 72 6.41 23.30 -1.14
C GLU A 72 6.62 24.52 -0.28
N GLY A 73 7.85 24.77 0.01
CA GLY A 73 8.10 25.92 0.81
C GLY A 73 9.47 25.91 1.43
#